data_2384b3c04bb7ef6b31b45606e1b71039
#
_entry.id   2384b3c04bb7ef6b31b45606e1b71039
#
_cell.length_a   1.000
_cell.length_b   1.000
_cell.length_c   1.000
_cell.angle_alpha   90.00
_cell.angle_beta   90.00
_cell.angle_gamma   90.00
#
_symmetry.space_group_name_H-M   'P 1'
#
loop_
_entity.id
_entity.type
_entity.pdbx_description
1 polymer ?
#
loop_
_entity_poly.entity_id
_entity_poly.type
_entity_poly.pdbx_seq_one_letter_code
_entity_poly.pdbx_strand_id
1 'polypeptide(L)'
;DAAPAVQTATIPEAQQQEPRPVIPIVLTSEKPAEKLKEITDRLEQGITELFDSERYKEYLRVMSKFHNYSFNNTLLIAMQKPDASLIAGFSAWKNNFGRNVMKGQKGIKILAPSPFKIKKEMEKIDPQTQKVIIGKDGKPVTEEKEITIPAFKVVSVFDVSQTEGKEIQIGRAHV
;
A
#
# COMPACT_ATOMS: atom_id res chain seq x y z
N ASP A 1 -3.35 -49.64 46.15
CA ASP A 1 -2.87 -48.29 45.86
C ASP A 1 -2.58 -48.14 44.38
N ALA A 2 -3.61 -47.71 43.64
CA ALA A 2 -3.49 -47.44 42.23
C ALA A 2 -3.12 -45.96 42.03
N ALA A 3 -1.95 -45.72 41.42
CA ALA A 3 -1.52 -44.37 41.05
C ALA A 3 -2.44 -43.80 39.98
N PRO A 4 -2.84 -42.54 40.01
CA PRO A 4 -3.67 -41.95 39.00
C PRO A 4 -2.88 -41.85 37.66
N ALA A 5 -3.50 -42.31 36.62
CA ALA A 5 -2.96 -42.18 35.27
C ALA A 5 -2.82 -40.69 34.89
N VAL A 6 -1.60 -40.28 34.60
CA VAL A 6 -1.35 -38.95 34.07
C VAL A 6 -1.92 -38.94 32.66
N GLN A 7 -3.04 -38.26 32.46
CA GLN A 7 -3.52 -37.94 31.11
C GLN A 7 -2.59 -36.91 30.50
N THR A 8 -1.72 -37.36 29.64
CA THR A 8 -0.99 -36.47 28.73
C THR A 8 -2.02 -35.74 27.85
N ALA A 9 -2.24 -34.47 28.10
CA ALA A 9 -3.01 -33.63 27.20
C ALA A 9 -2.29 -33.61 25.85
N THR A 10 -2.90 -34.24 24.86
CA THR A 10 -2.47 -34.11 23.48
C THR A 10 -2.66 -32.65 23.10
N ILE A 11 -1.55 -31.96 22.87
CA ILE A 11 -1.56 -30.63 22.27
C ILE A 11 -2.25 -30.81 20.90
N PRO A 12 -3.36 -30.11 20.61
CA PRO A 12 -3.97 -30.21 19.31
C PRO A 12 -2.90 -29.87 18.26
N GLU A 13 -2.67 -30.78 17.33
CA GLU A 13 -1.87 -30.51 16.15
C GLU A 13 -2.28 -29.13 15.63
N ALA A 14 -1.32 -28.22 15.54
CA ALA A 14 -1.52 -26.93 14.94
C ALA A 14 -2.19 -27.22 13.59
N GLN A 15 -3.45 -26.79 13.45
CA GLN A 15 -4.16 -26.92 12.19
C GLN A 15 -3.23 -26.37 11.14
N GLN A 16 -2.78 -27.24 10.25
CA GLN A 16 -2.01 -26.83 9.08
C GLN A 16 -2.94 -25.88 8.32
N GLN A 17 -2.71 -24.58 8.51
CA GLN A 17 -3.45 -23.57 7.78
C GLN A 17 -3.14 -23.82 6.31
N GLU A 18 -4.16 -24.14 5.54
CA GLU A 18 -4.03 -24.17 4.09
C GLU A 18 -3.34 -22.90 3.61
N PRO A 19 -2.36 -23.00 2.70
CA PRO A 19 -1.67 -21.81 2.21
C PRO A 19 -2.70 -20.83 1.66
N ARG A 20 -2.61 -19.58 2.12
CA ARG A 20 -3.51 -18.51 1.70
C ARG A 20 -3.38 -18.32 0.19
N PRO A 21 -4.50 -18.19 -0.54
CA PRO A 21 -4.43 -17.96 -1.97
C PRO A 21 -3.77 -16.63 -2.24
N VAL A 22 -2.82 -16.63 -3.14
CA VAL A 22 -2.22 -15.42 -3.69
C VAL A 22 -3.13 -14.93 -4.81
N ILE A 23 -3.51 -13.66 -4.75
CA ILE A 23 -4.26 -12.98 -5.81
C ILE A 23 -3.29 -12.06 -6.53
N PRO A 24 -2.68 -12.51 -7.63
CA PRO A 24 -1.70 -11.69 -8.33
C PRO A 24 -2.38 -10.50 -9.01
N ILE A 25 -1.69 -9.36 -9.00
CA ILE A 25 -2.09 -8.20 -9.77
C ILE A 25 -1.18 -8.12 -10.99
N VAL A 26 -1.75 -8.44 -12.13
CA VAL A 26 -1.07 -8.39 -13.43
C VAL A 26 -1.50 -7.12 -14.15
N LEU A 27 -0.55 -6.23 -14.38
CA LEU A 27 -0.78 -5.00 -15.12
C LEU A 27 -0.37 -5.24 -16.59
N THR A 28 -1.32 -5.08 -17.50
CA THR A 28 -1.13 -5.35 -18.94
C THR A 28 -0.65 -4.14 -19.72
N SER A 29 -0.89 -2.93 -19.20
CA SER A 29 -0.51 -1.68 -19.88
C SER A 29 0.80 -1.12 -19.37
N GLU A 30 1.56 -0.50 -20.26
CA GLU A 30 2.75 0.29 -19.94
C GLU A 30 2.41 1.75 -19.57
N LYS A 31 1.20 2.21 -19.90
CA LYS A 31 0.77 3.59 -19.65
C LYS A 31 0.39 3.80 -18.20
N PRO A 32 0.93 4.81 -17.50
CA PRO A 32 0.67 5.03 -16.07
C PRO A 32 -0.81 5.17 -15.71
N ALA A 33 -1.60 5.87 -16.53
CA ALA A 33 -3.03 6.04 -16.27
C ALA A 33 -3.81 4.73 -16.39
N GLU A 34 -3.46 3.89 -17.34
CA GLU A 34 -4.08 2.58 -17.53
C GLU A 34 -3.68 1.59 -16.43
N LYS A 35 -2.41 1.62 -16.00
CA LYS A 35 -1.95 0.85 -14.84
C LYS A 35 -2.71 1.22 -13.58
N LEU A 36 -2.91 2.50 -13.36
CA LEU A 36 -3.66 3.00 -12.21
C LEU A 36 -5.11 2.50 -12.24
N LYS A 37 -5.75 2.52 -13.40
CA LYS A 37 -7.11 1.98 -13.57
C LYS A 37 -7.17 0.49 -13.31
N GLU A 38 -6.24 -0.28 -13.85
CA GLU A 38 -6.18 -1.74 -13.67
C GLU A 38 -6.03 -2.10 -12.19
N ILE A 39 -5.13 -1.44 -11.46
CA ILE A 39 -4.92 -1.72 -10.03
C ILE A 39 -6.13 -1.29 -9.20
N THR A 40 -6.76 -0.19 -9.54
CA THR A 40 -7.98 0.30 -8.86
C THR A 40 -9.13 -0.66 -9.06
N ASP A 41 -9.34 -1.17 -10.27
CA ASP A 41 -10.37 -2.18 -10.56
C ASP A 41 -10.12 -3.47 -9.76
N ARG A 42 -8.87 -3.92 -9.67
CA ARG A 42 -8.53 -5.09 -8.85
C ARG A 42 -8.72 -4.85 -7.38
N LEU A 43 -8.42 -3.65 -6.89
CA LEU A 43 -8.65 -3.26 -5.51
C LEU A 43 -10.13 -3.28 -5.15
N GLU A 44 -11.01 -2.78 -6.02
CA GLU A 44 -12.46 -2.83 -5.83
C GLU A 44 -12.98 -4.26 -5.75
N GLN A 45 -12.50 -5.14 -6.62
CA GLN A 45 -12.79 -6.57 -6.54
C GLN A 45 -12.32 -7.18 -5.23
N GLY A 46 -11.11 -6.82 -4.78
CA GLY A 46 -10.56 -7.28 -3.52
C GLY A 46 -11.37 -6.84 -2.31
N ILE A 47 -11.87 -5.61 -2.31
CA ILE A 47 -12.75 -5.10 -1.24
C ILE A 47 -14.05 -5.88 -1.19
N THR A 48 -14.67 -6.14 -2.34
CA THR A 48 -15.88 -6.94 -2.42
C THR A 48 -15.65 -8.37 -1.90
N GLU A 49 -14.59 -9.01 -2.35
CA GLU A 49 -14.21 -10.36 -1.90
C GLU A 49 -13.89 -10.40 -0.40
N LEU A 50 -13.26 -9.36 0.13
CA LEU A 50 -12.92 -9.25 1.55
C LEU A 50 -14.18 -9.31 2.42
N PHE A 51 -15.22 -8.55 2.06
CA PHE A 51 -16.47 -8.51 2.84
C PHE A 51 -17.35 -9.73 2.64
N ASP A 52 -17.28 -10.39 1.48
CA ASP A 52 -18.07 -11.59 1.17
C ASP A 52 -17.36 -12.89 1.55
N SER A 53 -16.10 -12.82 1.94
CA SER A 53 -15.26 -13.98 2.24
C SER A 53 -15.25 -14.31 3.73
N GLU A 54 -15.30 -15.60 4.07
CA GLU A 54 -15.00 -16.09 5.42
C GLU A 54 -13.54 -15.82 5.83
N ARG A 55 -12.69 -15.42 4.88
CA ARG A 55 -11.27 -15.14 5.08
C ARG A 55 -10.97 -13.69 5.47
N TYR A 56 -11.98 -12.85 5.66
CA TYR A 56 -11.74 -11.45 5.97
C TYR A 56 -10.87 -11.24 7.22
N LYS A 57 -10.99 -12.12 8.21
CA LYS A 57 -10.15 -12.08 9.43
C LYS A 57 -8.68 -12.32 9.12
N GLU A 58 -8.37 -13.21 8.17
CA GLU A 58 -7.00 -13.48 7.74
C GLU A 58 -6.39 -12.28 7.03
N TYR A 59 -7.14 -11.65 6.13
CA TYR A 59 -6.72 -10.41 5.48
C TYR A 59 -6.47 -9.30 6.49
N LEU A 60 -7.37 -9.08 7.42
CA LEU A 60 -7.22 -8.07 8.46
C LEU A 60 -5.99 -8.32 9.33
N ARG A 61 -5.68 -9.57 9.62
CA ARG A 61 -4.47 -9.94 10.38
C ARG A 61 -3.20 -9.55 9.63
N VAL A 62 -3.12 -9.84 8.35
CA VAL A 62 -1.98 -9.43 7.50
C VAL A 62 -1.91 -7.91 7.41
N MET A 63 -3.03 -7.27 7.11
CA MET A 63 -3.11 -5.81 6.97
C MET A 63 -2.67 -5.08 8.24
N SER A 64 -2.98 -5.61 9.42
CA SER A 64 -2.63 -5.00 10.69
C SER A 64 -1.13 -4.92 10.97
N LYS A 65 -0.31 -5.66 10.23
CA LYS A 65 1.16 -5.61 10.35
C LYS A 65 1.77 -4.36 9.71
N PHE A 66 1.03 -3.67 8.86
CA PHE A 66 1.55 -2.58 8.03
C PHE A 66 0.93 -1.24 8.38
N HIS A 67 1.26 -0.73 9.58
CA HIS A 67 0.71 0.52 10.11
C HIS A 67 1.08 1.77 9.31
N ASN A 68 2.19 1.73 8.57
CA ASN A 68 2.69 2.86 7.79
C ASN A 68 2.05 2.98 6.41
N TYR A 69 1.18 2.04 6.05
CA TYR A 69 0.51 2.01 4.76
C TYR A 69 -0.98 2.32 4.92
N SER A 70 -1.57 2.91 3.88
CA SER A 70 -3.02 3.13 3.84
C SER A 70 -3.79 1.81 3.86
N PHE A 71 -5.07 1.85 4.21
CA PHE A 71 -5.93 0.67 4.17
C PHE A 71 -5.91 -0.01 2.79
N ASN A 72 -6.03 0.77 1.72
CA ASN A 72 -6.01 0.25 0.36
C ASN A 72 -4.69 -0.46 0.02
N ASN A 73 -3.57 0.13 0.41
CA ASN A 73 -2.27 -0.49 0.20
C ASN A 73 -2.06 -1.74 1.05
N THR A 74 -2.52 -1.75 2.28
CA THR A 74 -2.45 -2.96 3.12
C THR A 74 -3.25 -4.11 2.54
N LEU A 75 -4.42 -3.82 1.96
CA LEU A 75 -5.20 -4.83 1.25
C LEU A 75 -4.48 -5.34 0.00
N LEU A 76 -3.91 -4.45 -0.80
CA LEU A 76 -3.12 -4.82 -1.98
C LEU A 76 -1.94 -5.73 -1.60
N ILE A 77 -1.24 -5.42 -0.52
CA ILE A 77 -0.16 -6.26 0.01
C ILE A 77 -0.69 -7.63 0.43
N ALA A 78 -1.76 -7.67 1.20
CA ALA A 78 -2.34 -8.92 1.69
C ALA A 78 -2.82 -9.84 0.56
N MET A 79 -3.35 -9.26 -0.51
CA MET A 79 -3.77 -10.02 -1.69
C MET A 79 -2.59 -10.65 -2.43
N GLN A 80 -1.52 -9.90 -2.63
CA GLN A 80 -0.37 -10.30 -3.45
C GLN A 80 0.66 -11.12 -2.66
N LYS A 81 0.79 -10.87 -1.37
CA LYS A 81 1.78 -11.52 -0.50
C LYS A 81 1.20 -11.76 0.89
N PRO A 82 0.36 -12.78 1.06
CA PRO A 82 -0.32 -13.04 2.35
C PRO A 82 0.63 -13.33 3.51
N ASP A 83 1.82 -13.80 3.23
CA ASP A 83 2.87 -14.10 4.21
C ASP A 83 3.86 -12.94 4.43
N ALA A 84 3.58 -11.77 3.87
CA ALA A 84 4.44 -10.59 4.04
C ALA A 84 4.60 -10.21 5.51
N SER A 85 5.81 -9.85 5.90
CA SER A 85 6.15 -9.46 7.27
C SER A 85 6.80 -8.09 7.39
N LEU A 86 7.65 -7.71 6.43
CA LEU A 86 8.31 -6.42 6.39
C LEU A 86 8.45 -5.96 4.96
N ILE A 87 7.83 -4.84 4.64
CA ILE A 87 7.73 -4.30 3.28
C ILE A 87 8.54 -3.02 3.15
N ALA A 88 9.30 -2.91 2.09
CA ALA A 88 9.99 -1.68 1.71
C ALA A 88 10.19 -1.60 0.19
N GLY A 89 10.42 -0.40 -0.32
CA GLY A 89 10.76 -0.18 -1.71
C GLY A 89 12.17 -0.68 -2.05
N PHE A 90 12.43 -0.85 -3.31
CA PHE A 90 13.72 -1.36 -3.82
C PHE A 90 14.92 -0.57 -3.26
N SER A 91 14.89 0.75 -3.38
CA SER A 91 15.98 1.61 -2.92
C SER A 91 16.10 1.64 -1.38
N ALA A 92 14.98 1.56 -0.67
CA ALA A 92 14.97 1.53 0.78
C ALA A 92 15.62 0.25 1.32
N TRP A 93 15.41 -0.89 0.67
CA TRP A 93 16.08 -2.13 1.03
C TRP A 93 17.59 -1.99 0.98
N LYS A 94 18.09 -1.37 -0.09
CA LYS A 94 19.53 -1.14 -0.28
C LYS A 94 20.08 -0.10 0.69
N ASN A 95 19.45 1.06 0.77
CA ASN A 95 19.99 2.22 1.46
C ASN A 95 19.76 2.19 2.98
N ASN A 96 18.63 1.66 3.44
CA ASN A 96 18.27 1.67 4.85
C ASN A 96 18.56 0.35 5.56
N PHE A 97 18.53 -0.78 4.84
CA PHE A 97 18.67 -2.10 5.42
C PHE A 97 19.95 -2.85 4.97
N GLY A 98 20.68 -2.33 3.99
CA GLY A 98 21.84 -3.00 3.44
C GLY A 98 21.50 -4.33 2.74
N ARG A 99 20.32 -4.44 2.20
CA ARG A 99 19.82 -5.64 1.53
C ARG A 99 19.49 -5.37 0.07
N ASN A 100 19.53 -6.41 -0.73
CA ASN A 100 19.19 -6.33 -2.15
C ASN A 100 18.02 -7.22 -2.46
N VAL A 101 17.11 -6.72 -3.31
CA VAL A 101 16.04 -7.55 -3.87
C VAL A 101 16.68 -8.59 -4.79
N MET A 102 16.32 -9.85 -4.58
CA MET A 102 16.86 -10.95 -5.37
C MET A 102 16.39 -10.86 -6.83
N LYS A 103 17.25 -11.31 -7.73
CA LYS A 103 16.94 -11.34 -9.16
C LYS A 103 15.70 -12.21 -9.43
N GLY A 104 14.82 -11.70 -10.31
CA GLY A 104 13.62 -12.44 -10.71
C GLY A 104 12.43 -12.31 -9.77
N GLN A 105 12.57 -11.60 -8.64
CA GLN A 105 11.46 -11.36 -7.73
C GLN A 105 10.46 -10.37 -8.34
N LYS A 106 9.18 -10.69 -8.20
CA LYS A 106 8.10 -9.81 -8.63
C LYS A 106 7.72 -8.86 -7.51
N GLY A 107 7.67 -7.56 -7.82
CA GLY A 107 7.24 -6.53 -6.88
C GLY A 107 5.77 -6.65 -6.51
N ILE A 108 5.47 -6.30 -5.28
CA ILE A 108 4.11 -6.11 -4.79
C ILE A 108 3.66 -4.72 -5.23
N LYS A 109 2.57 -4.63 -5.96
CA LYS A 109 2.10 -3.38 -6.54
C LYS A 109 1.18 -2.65 -5.57
N ILE A 110 1.54 -1.39 -5.29
CA ILE A 110 0.78 -0.51 -4.41
C ILE A 110 0.60 0.86 -5.05
N LEU A 111 -0.19 1.71 -4.42
CA LEU A 111 -0.45 3.08 -4.84
C LEU A 111 0.43 4.04 -4.04
N ALA A 112 1.22 4.86 -4.72
CA ALA A 112 2.03 5.90 -4.09
C ALA A 112 1.55 7.28 -4.52
N PRO A 113 1.58 8.29 -3.64
CA PRO A 113 1.29 9.66 -4.03
C PRO A 113 2.28 10.14 -5.09
N SER A 114 1.75 10.78 -6.13
CA SER A 114 2.52 11.40 -7.19
C SER A 114 1.89 12.73 -7.59
N PRO A 115 1.84 13.70 -6.67
CA PRO A 115 1.23 14.99 -6.96
C PRO A 115 1.99 15.71 -8.07
N PHE A 116 1.25 16.47 -8.87
CA PHE A 116 1.84 17.29 -9.92
C PHE A 116 1.31 18.71 -9.84
N LYS A 117 2.10 19.63 -10.35
CA LYS A 117 1.77 21.05 -10.36
C LYS A 117 1.34 21.48 -11.75
N ILE A 118 0.27 22.25 -11.81
CA ILE A 118 -0.21 22.90 -13.02
C ILE A 118 -0.30 24.38 -12.78
N LYS A 119 -0.10 25.16 -13.83
CA LYS A 119 -0.38 26.58 -13.84
C LYS A 119 -1.78 26.83 -14.39
N LYS A 120 -2.60 27.50 -13.62
CA LYS A 120 -3.97 27.83 -13.98
C LYS A 120 -4.23 29.31 -13.83
N GLU A 121 -4.87 29.89 -14.83
CA GLU A 121 -5.40 31.24 -14.70
C GLU A 121 -6.62 31.24 -13.78
N MET A 122 -6.54 32.05 -12.75
CA MET A 122 -7.60 32.23 -11.77
C MET A 122 -7.92 33.70 -11.63
N GLU A 123 -9.19 34.01 -11.39
CA GLU A 123 -9.60 35.37 -11.08
C GLU A 123 -8.93 35.86 -9.81
N LYS A 124 -8.35 37.06 -9.91
CA LYS A 124 -7.68 37.70 -8.77
C LYS A 124 -8.72 38.17 -7.76
N ILE A 125 -8.57 37.79 -6.50
CA ILE A 125 -9.47 38.10 -5.42
C ILE A 125 -8.83 39.12 -4.51
N ASP A 126 -9.57 40.20 -4.17
CA ASP A 126 -9.15 41.18 -3.18
C ASP A 126 -9.15 40.49 -1.79
N PRO A 127 -8.01 40.45 -1.10
CA PRO A 127 -7.92 39.79 0.21
C PRO A 127 -8.75 40.47 1.30
N GLN A 128 -9.08 41.77 1.14
CA GLN A 128 -9.88 42.50 2.12
C GLN A 128 -11.39 42.28 1.93
N THR A 129 -11.87 42.35 0.67
CA THR A 129 -13.30 42.25 0.36
C THR A 129 -13.75 40.86 -0.02
N GLN A 130 -12.83 39.94 -0.30
CA GLN A 130 -13.12 38.58 -0.83
C GLN A 130 -13.87 38.61 -2.16
N LYS A 131 -13.80 39.73 -2.88
CA LYS A 131 -14.47 39.89 -4.18
C LYS A 131 -13.46 39.84 -5.31
N VAL A 132 -13.92 39.42 -6.48
CA VAL A 132 -13.14 39.41 -7.71
C VAL A 132 -12.76 40.85 -8.08
N ILE A 133 -11.50 41.11 -8.38
CA ILE A 133 -11.00 42.39 -8.85
C ILE A 133 -11.40 42.56 -10.31
N ILE A 134 -12.11 43.63 -10.62
CA ILE A 134 -12.53 43.98 -11.98
C ILE A 134 -11.52 45.01 -12.55
N GLY A 135 -11.03 44.71 -13.74
CA GLY A 135 -10.11 45.60 -14.44
C GLY A 135 -10.82 46.79 -15.08
N LYS A 136 -10.03 47.71 -15.66
CA LYS A 136 -10.53 48.92 -16.35
C LYS A 136 -11.42 48.58 -17.55
N ASP A 137 -11.27 47.40 -18.14
CA ASP A 137 -12.05 46.92 -19.26
C ASP A 137 -13.40 46.27 -18.83
N GLY A 138 -13.73 46.33 -17.53
CA GLY A 138 -14.92 45.71 -16.97
C GLY A 138 -14.86 44.18 -16.84
N LYS A 139 -13.72 43.57 -17.16
CA LYS A 139 -13.52 42.12 -17.03
C LYS A 139 -12.73 41.79 -15.78
N PRO A 140 -12.92 40.57 -15.20
CA PRO A 140 -12.12 40.13 -14.08
C PRO A 140 -10.63 40.12 -14.43
N VAL A 141 -9.82 40.62 -13.49
CA VAL A 141 -8.36 40.47 -13.58
C VAL A 141 -8.00 39.05 -13.23
N THR A 142 -7.22 38.39 -14.10
CA THR A 142 -6.74 37.03 -13.87
C THR A 142 -5.26 37.03 -13.51
N GLU A 143 -4.86 36.08 -12.72
CA GLU A 143 -3.45 35.81 -12.42
C GLU A 143 -3.16 34.33 -12.59
N GLU A 144 -1.93 34.03 -12.99
CA GLU A 144 -1.47 32.65 -13.11
C GLU A 144 -1.08 32.13 -11.73
N LYS A 145 -1.74 31.09 -11.26
CA LYS A 145 -1.43 30.42 -10.00
C LYS A 145 -0.95 29.01 -10.25
N GLU A 146 0.05 28.58 -9.50
CA GLU A 146 0.49 27.20 -9.44
C GLU A 146 -0.38 26.43 -8.46
N ILE A 147 -1.02 25.39 -8.94
CA ILE A 147 -1.90 24.53 -8.16
C ILE A 147 -1.30 23.13 -8.14
N THR A 148 -1.22 22.53 -6.95
CA THR A 148 -0.83 21.14 -6.78
C THR A 148 -2.06 20.25 -6.89
N ILE A 149 -2.06 19.33 -7.85
CA ILE A 149 -3.13 18.36 -8.03
C ILE A 149 -2.68 17.04 -7.43
N PRO A 150 -3.44 16.48 -6.45
CA PRO A 150 -3.14 15.16 -5.92
C PRO A 150 -3.36 14.09 -7.00
N ALA A 151 -2.41 13.17 -7.09
CA ALA A 151 -2.47 12.05 -8.00
C ALA A 151 -1.73 10.86 -7.39
N PHE A 152 -1.94 9.68 -7.96
CA PHE A 152 -1.29 8.45 -7.53
C PHE A 152 -0.64 7.77 -8.73
N LYS A 153 0.37 6.98 -8.44
CA LYS A 153 1.01 6.10 -9.40
C LYS A 153 1.21 4.72 -8.80
N VAL A 154 1.30 3.71 -9.65
CA VAL A 154 1.63 2.35 -9.23
C VAL A 154 3.13 2.25 -9.03
N VAL A 155 3.53 1.76 -7.86
CA VAL A 155 4.92 1.47 -7.53
C VAL A 155 5.04 0.04 -7.04
N SER A 156 6.25 -0.52 -7.10
CA SER A 156 6.54 -1.85 -6.57
C SER A 156 7.27 -1.76 -5.24
N VAL A 157 6.83 -2.55 -4.29
CA VAL A 157 7.52 -2.79 -3.02
C VAL A 157 7.83 -4.28 -2.88
N PHE A 158 8.68 -4.62 -1.93
CA PHE A 158 9.15 -6.00 -1.75
C PHE A 158 9.13 -6.37 -0.29
N ASP A 159 8.77 -7.62 -0.03
CA ASP A 159 8.87 -8.19 1.31
C ASP A 159 10.30 -8.62 1.61
N VAL A 160 10.64 -8.69 2.88
CA VAL A 160 11.95 -9.16 3.34
C VAL A 160 12.33 -10.52 2.77
N SER A 161 11.37 -11.42 2.59
CA SER A 161 11.59 -12.74 2.00
C SER A 161 12.05 -12.71 0.54
N GLN A 162 11.87 -11.58 -0.13
CA GLN A 162 12.29 -11.35 -1.51
C GLN A 162 13.68 -10.70 -1.60
N THR A 163 14.33 -10.53 -0.46
CA THR A 163 15.63 -9.84 -0.35
C THR A 163 16.70 -10.75 0.26
N GLU A 164 17.96 -10.41 0.00
CA GLU A 164 19.13 -11.05 0.59
C GLU A 164 20.13 -9.98 1.03
N GLY A 165 21.03 -10.35 1.92
CA GLY A 165 22.09 -9.47 2.40
C GLY A 165 22.17 -9.44 3.91
N LYS A 166 22.44 -8.25 4.44
CA LYS A 166 22.66 -8.04 5.87
C LYS A 166 21.46 -8.51 6.69
N GLU A 167 21.73 -9.19 7.80
CA GLU A 167 20.70 -9.62 8.74
C GLU A 167 19.94 -8.41 9.29
N ILE A 168 18.61 -8.51 9.31
CA ILE A 168 17.77 -7.47 9.86
C ILE A 168 17.70 -7.66 11.37
N GLN A 169 18.21 -6.67 12.09
CA GLN A 169 17.89 -6.55 13.49
C GLN A 169 16.46 -6.01 13.60
N ILE A 170 15.51 -6.90 13.86
CA ILE A 170 14.19 -6.47 14.27
C ILE A 170 14.40 -5.83 15.64
N GLY A 171 14.40 -4.50 15.65
CA GLY A 171 14.47 -3.75 16.91
C GLY A 171 13.33 -4.26 17.80
N ARG A 172 13.66 -4.89 18.93
CA ARG A 172 12.68 -5.14 19.95
C ARG A 172 12.08 -3.79 20.31
N ALA A 173 10.76 -3.67 20.16
CA ALA A 173 10.08 -2.49 20.62
C ALA A 173 10.55 -2.19 22.03
N HIS A 174 11.31 -1.13 22.19
CA HIS A 174 11.63 -0.63 23.51
C HIS A 174 10.33 -0.10 24.11
N VAL A 175 9.92 -0.76 25.15
CA VAL A 175 8.82 -0.30 25.98
C VAL A 175 9.23 1.01 26.64
#